data_7577c945526fcca75863a0b29536c134
#
_entry.id   7577c945526fcca75863a0b29536c134
#
_cell.length_a   1.000
_cell.length_b   1.000
_cell.length_c   1.000
_cell.angle_alpha   90.00
_cell.angle_beta   90.00
_cell.angle_gamma   90.00
#
_symmetry.space_group_name_H-M   'P 1'
#
loop_
_entity.id
_entity.type
_entity.pdbx_description
1 polymer ?
#
loop_
_entity_poly.entity_id
_entity_poly.type
_entity_poly.pdbx_seq_one_letter_code
_entity_poly.pdbx_strand_id
1 'polypeptide(L)'
;MKENNEQGGKFQIDLPANIAQGEYANFAIITHSSSDFVVDFARVLPGVPKAQVKSRVILAPEHAKRLLMALQENIVRYEREYGAIKIPNQESRTIAPFPTGEA
;
A
#
# COMPACT_ATOMS: atom_id res chain seq x y z
N MET A 1 -13.29 -8.32 12.14
CA MET A 1 -12.64 -7.95 12.76
C MET A 1 -13.02 -7.42 13.96
N LYS A 2 -13.13 -7.74 14.83
CA LYS A 2 -13.44 -7.23 15.87
C LYS A 2 -12.42 -7.06 16.78
N GLU A 3 -11.37 -7.56 16.50
CA GLU A 3 -10.37 -7.46 17.37
C GLU A 3 -9.99 -6.12 17.61
N ASN A 4 -10.13 -5.35 16.73
CA ASN A 4 -9.64 -4.09 16.95
C ASN A 4 -10.46 -3.41 17.89
N ASN A 5 -11.46 -3.89 18.21
CA ASN A 5 -12.15 -3.19 19.07
C ASN A 5 -11.65 -3.16 20.38
N GLU A 6 -10.82 -3.97 20.68
CA GLU A 6 -10.34 -3.92 21.89
C GLU A 6 -9.71 -2.77 22.22
N GLN A 7 -9.27 -2.03 21.41
CA GLN A 7 -8.65 -0.91 21.73
C GLN A 7 -9.57 -0.13 22.37
N GLY A 8 -10.31 -0.43 23.02
CA GLY A 8 -11.09 0.39 23.64
C GLY A 8 -12.43 0.18 23.41
N GLY A 9 -12.68 -0.73 22.69
CA GLY A 9 -13.96 -1.01 22.45
C GLY A 9 -14.80 0.10 21.98
N LYS A 10 -14.32 1.24 21.83
CA LYS A 10 -15.07 2.26 21.32
C LYS A 10 -14.86 2.43 19.90
N PHE A 11 -13.97 1.75 19.30
CA PHE A 11 -13.57 1.97 17.93
C PHE A 11 -14.23 0.93 17.07
N GLN A 12 -15.04 1.32 16.15
CA GLN A 12 -15.71 0.39 15.25
C GLN A 12 -15.34 0.73 13.82
N ILE A 13 -15.19 -0.26 13.00
CA ILE A 13 -14.77 -0.07 11.62
C ILE A 13 -15.87 -0.56 10.72
N ASP A 14 -16.30 0.29 9.81
CA ASP A 14 -17.31 -0.08 8.85
C ASP A 14 -16.64 -0.28 7.49
N LEU A 15 -16.97 -1.34 6.83
CA LEU A 15 -16.46 -1.62 5.50
C LEU A 15 -17.62 -1.61 4.53
N PRO A 16 -17.85 -0.50 3.85
CA PRO A 16 -18.97 -0.42 2.93
C PRO A 16 -18.87 -1.45 1.82
N ALA A 17 -19.99 -1.93 1.34
CA ALA A 17 -20.00 -3.01 0.37
C ALA A 17 -19.22 -2.66 -0.89
N ASN A 18 -19.31 -1.43 -1.35
CA ASN A 18 -18.61 -1.07 -2.58
C ASN A 18 -17.11 -0.98 -2.38
N ILE A 19 -16.64 -0.80 -1.15
CA ILE A 19 -15.22 -0.76 -0.87
C ILE A 19 -14.74 -2.18 -0.58
N ALA A 20 -15.60 -3.02 -0.06
CA ALA A 20 -15.21 -4.37 0.34
C ALA A 20 -14.76 -5.21 -0.85
N GLN A 21 -15.18 -4.85 -2.05
CA GLN A 21 -14.76 -5.60 -3.22
C GLN A 21 -13.28 -5.45 -3.48
N GLY A 22 -12.69 -4.36 -3.03
CA GLY A 22 -11.26 -4.13 -3.20
C GLY A 22 -10.89 -3.62 -4.57
N GLU A 23 -9.64 -3.25 -4.70
CA GLU A 23 -9.14 -2.76 -5.95
C GLU A 23 -7.82 -3.45 -6.22
N TYR A 24 -7.71 -4.16 -7.31
CA TYR A 24 -6.45 -4.82 -7.64
C TYR A 24 -5.45 -3.79 -8.12
N ALA A 25 -4.25 -3.83 -7.61
CA ALA A 25 -3.17 -2.95 -8.05
C ALA A 25 -1.89 -3.74 -8.12
N ASN A 26 -1.11 -3.50 -9.16
CA ASN A 26 0.19 -4.15 -9.29
C ASN A 26 1.30 -3.13 -9.49
N PHE A 27 1.05 -1.87 -9.15
CA PHE A 27 2.01 -0.81 -9.35
C PHE A 27 1.67 0.29 -8.38
N ALA A 28 2.65 0.86 -7.74
CA ALA A 28 2.38 1.95 -6.81
C ALA A 28 3.38 3.07 -7.03
N ILE A 29 2.94 4.29 -6.90
CA ILE A 29 3.78 5.45 -7.00
C ILE A 29 3.64 6.21 -5.69
N ILE A 30 4.75 6.50 -5.05
CA ILE A 30 4.73 7.13 -3.76
C ILE A 30 5.47 8.45 -3.84
N THR A 31 4.83 9.52 -3.48
CA THR A 31 5.44 10.84 -3.44
C THR A 31 5.13 11.47 -2.10
N HIS A 32 5.83 12.53 -1.78
CA HIS A 32 5.60 13.18 -0.51
C HIS A 32 5.97 14.65 -0.57
N SER A 33 5.42 15.39 0.37
CA SER A 33 5.83 16.74 0.67
C SER A 33 6.20 16.74 2.14
N SER A 34 6.41 17.92 2.72
CA SER A 34 6.69 17.98 4.14
C SER A 34 5.46 17.64 4.99
N SER A 35 4.29 17.68 4.39
CA SER A 35 3.06 17.48 5.14
C SER A 35 2.38 16.15 4.90
N ASP A 36 2.55 15.59 3.73
CA ASP A 36 1.76 14.42 3.36
C ASP A 36 2.55 13.43 2.53
N PHE A 37 2.12 12.18 2.58
CA PHE A 37 2.55 11.16 1.64
C PHE A 37 1.38 10.82 0.76
N VAL A 38 1.61 10.70 -0.52
CA VAL A 38 0.57 10.34 -1.48
C VAL A 38 0.94 8.99 -2.06
N VAL A 39 0.07 8.01 -1.90
CA VAL A 39 0.30 6.68 -2.43
C VAL A 39 -0.74 6.43 -3.50
N ASP A 40 -0.29 6.28 -4.74
CA ASP A 40 -1.17 6.02 -5.87
C ASP A 40 -1.05 4.57 -6.24
N PHE A 41 -2.13 3.83 -6.13
CA PHE A 41 -2.14 2.44 -6.51
C PHE A 41 -2.68 2.33 -7.92
N ALA A 42 -1.93 1.71 -8.79
CA ALA A 42 -2.24 1.68 -10.20
C ALA A 42 -2.28 0.27 -10.73
N ARG A 43 -2.86 0.12 -11.89
CA ARG A 43 -2.96 -1.17 -12.54
C ARG A 43 -2.31 -1.07 -13.90
N VAL A 44 -1.40 -1.97 -14.16
CA VAL A 44 -0.76 -2.07 -15.46
C VAL A 44 -1.30 -3.33 -16.10
N LEU A 45 -1.90 -3.19 -17.28
CA LEU A 45 -2.50 -4.33 -17.96
C LEU A 45 -1.94 -4.48 -19.35
N PRO A 46 -1.81 -5.70 -19.84
CA PRO A 46 -1.34 -5.93 -21.20
C PRO A 46 -2.29 -5.26 -22.19
N GLY A 47 -1.74 -4.67 -23.20
CA GLY A 47 -2.55 -4.04 -24.24
C GLY A 47 -3.10 -2.69 -23.87
N VAL A 48 -2.85 -2.23 -22.65
CA VAL A 48 -3.30 -0.91 -22.24
C VAL A 48 -2.05 -0.05 -22.09
N PRO A 49 -1.88 0.96 -22.93
CA PRO A 49 -0.60 1.68 -22.98
C PRO A 49 -0.27 2.49 -21.75
N LYS A 50 -1.25 2.89 -20.98
CA LYS A 50 -0.97 3.69 -19.82
C LYS A 50 -1.47 3.00 -18.58
N ALA A 51 -0.66 3.01 -17.53
CA ALA A 51 -1.10 2.53 -16.25
C ALA A 51 -2.19 3.46 -15.73
N GLN A 52 -3.19 2.89 -15.09
CA GLN A 52 -4.26 3.70 -14.57
C GLN A 52 -4.23 3.69 -13.06
N VAL A 53 -4.25 4.87 -12.47
CA VAL A 53 -4.34 4.99 -11.03
C VAL A 53 -5.76 4.67 -10.63
N LYS A 54 -5.90 3.66 -9.78
CA LYS A 54 -7.21 3.20 -9.36
C LYS A 54 -7.58 3.76 -7.98
N SER A 55 -6.61 4.14 -7.20
CA SER A 55 -6.87 4.63 -5.88
C SER A 55 -5.72 5.50 -5.43
N ARG A 56 -6.04 6.65 -4.86
CA ARG A 56 -5.02 7.53 -4.31
C ARG A 56 -5.32 7.70 -2.83
N VAL A 57 -4.33 7.44 -1.99
CA VAL A 57 -4.48 7.58 -0.57
C VAL A 57 -3.47 8.59 -0.07
N ILE A 58 -3.92 9.53 0.73
CA ILE A 58 -3.06 10.55 1.27
C ILE A 58 -2.94 10.33 2.76
N LEU A 59 -1.70 10.28 3.24
CA LEU A 59 -1.42 9.96 4.61
C LEU A 59 -0.55 11.02 5.25
N ALA A 60 -0.83 11.34 6.50
CA ALA A 60 0.10 12.13 7.28
C ALA A 60 1.38 11.33 7.47
N PRO A 61 2.52 11.97 7.64
CA PRO A 61 3.79 11.25 7.76
C PRO A 61 3.79 10.18 8.86
N GLU A 62 3.16 10.48 9.98
CA GLU A 62 3.11 9.51 11.06
C GLU A 62 2.38 8.25 10.59
N HIS A 63 1.28 8.41 9.86
CA HIS A 63 0.51 7.25 9.43
C HIS A 63 1.20 6.51 8.30
N ALA A 64 1.97 7.19 7.48
CA ALA A 64 2.77 6.52 6.47
C ALA A 64 3.80 5.62 7.13
N LYS A 65 4.41 6.10 8.23
CA LYS A 65 5.39 5.29 8.92
C LYS A 65 4.73 4.11 9.62
N ARG A 66 3.56 4.32 10.20
CA ARG A 66 2.85 3.21 10.82
C ARG A 66 2.43 2.17 9.81
N LEU A 67 2.05 2.60 8.62
CA LEU A 67 1.71 1.68 7.54
C LEU A 67 2.92 0.85 7.15
N LEU A 68 4.08 1.48 7.02
CA LEU A 68 5.29 0.76 6.69
C LEU A 68 5.56 -0.34 7.72
N MET A 69 5.46 0.01 8.99
CA MET A 69 5.77 -0.95 10.03
C MET A 69 4.77 -2.10 10.04
N ALA A 70 3.50 -1.80 9.84
CA ALA A 70 2.47 -2.84 9.83
C ALA A 70 2.62 -3.74 8.62
N LEU A 71 2.93 -3.16 7.48
CA LEU A 71 3.10 -3.95 6.26
C LEU A 71 4.31 -4.86 6.41
N GLN A 72 5.40 -4.32 6.96
CA GLN A 72 6.59 -5.11 7.12
C GLN A 72 6.33 -6.30 8.04
N GLU A 73 5.60 -6.08 9.11
CA GLU A 73 5.29 -7.16 10.02
C GLU A 73 4.44 -8.24 9.35
N ASN A 74 3.50 -7.83 8.52
CA ASN A 74 2.68 -8.79 7.81
C ASN A 74 3.48 -9.56 6.77
N ILE A 75 4.43 -8.90 6.11
CA ILE A 75 5.29 -9.59 5.15
C ILE A 75 6.14 -10.62 5.87
N VAL A 76 6.67 -10.29 7.03
CA VAL A 76 7.48 -11.23 7.78
C VAL A 76 6.64 -12.45 8.15
N ARG A 77 5.40 -12.24 8.59
CA ARG A 77 4.56 -13.37 8.94
C ARG A 77 4.19 -14.21 7.73
N TYR A 78 3.95 -13.56 6.60
CA TYR A 78 3.64 -14.27 5.38
C TYR A 78 4.81 -15.15 4.98
N GLU A 79 6.02 -14.58 5.01
CA GLU A 79 7.18 -15.33 4.56
C GLU A 79 7.53 -16.48 5.51
N ARG A 80 7.21 -16.32 6.78
CA ARG A 80 7.46 -17.39 7.71
C ARG A 80 6.54 -18.58 7.44
N GLU A 81 5.31 -18.30 7.00
CA GLU A 81 4.36 -19.35 6.75
C GLU A 81 4.44 -19.91 5.34
N TYR A 82 4.68 -19.09 4.36
CA TYR A 82 4.59 -19.49 2.96
C TYR A 82 5.91 -19.44 2.21
N GLY A 83 6.94 -18.93 2.81
CA GLY A 83 8.24 -18.83 2.14
C GLY A 83 8.51 -17.45 1.63
N ALA A 84 9.72 -17.21 1.24
CA ALA A 84 10.16 -15.89 0.82
C ALA A 84 9.42 -15.41 -0.41
N ILE A 85 9.03 -14.16 -0.40
CA ILE A 85 8.41 -13.56 -1.57
C ILE A 85 9.53 -13.24 -2.55
N LYS A 86 9.41 -13.73 -3.77
CA LYS A 86 10.43 -13.52 -4.76
C LYS A 86 10.06 -12.40 -5.66
N ILE A 87 11.01 -11.52 -5.93
CA ILE A 87 10.82 -10.43 -6.85
C ILE A 87 11.56 -10.80 -8.11
N PRO A 88 10.85 -11.16 -9.14
CA PRO A 88 11.45 -11.83 -10.27
C PRO A 88 12.47 -11.02 -11.06
N ASN A 89 12.37 -9.73 -11.07
CA ASN A 89 13.36 -8.96 -11.81
C ASN A 89 13.60 -7.66 -11.11
N GLN A 90 14.55 -6.91 -11.60
CA GLN A 90 14.93 -5.69 -10.97
C GLN A 90 13.98 -4.59 -11.28
N GLU A 91 13.15 -4.71 -12.32
CA GLU A 91 12.27 -3.69 -12.61
C GLU A 91 11.18 -3.67 -11.64
N SER A 92 10.89 -2.58 -11.05
CA SER A 92 9.94 -2.48 -10.00
C SER A 92 8.62 -1.97 -10.50
N ARG A 93 7.54 -2.53 -10.00
CA ARG A 93 6.25 -2.00 -10.29
C ARG A 93 5.81 -1.04 -9.19
N THR A 94 6.70 -0.74 -8.26
CA THR A 94 6.45 0.25 -7.24
C THR A 94 7.62 1.21 -7.31
N ILE A 95 7.36 2.46 -7.61
CA ILE A 95 8.45 3.40 -7.80
C ILE A 95 8.29 4.62 -6.93
N ALA A 96 9.39 5.25 -6.68
CA ALA A 96 9.46 6.51 -5.97
C ALA A 96 10.09 7.50 -6.92
N PRO A 97 9.32 8.23 -7.65
CA PRO A 97 9.86 9.06 -8.73
C PRO A 97 10.82 10.15 -8.30
N PHE A 98 10.92 10.47 -7.03
CA PHE A 98 11.93 11.43 -6.62
C PHE A 98 12.88 10.72 -5.74
N PRO A 99 13.81 10.17 -6.23
CA PRO A 99 14.74 9.44 -5.41
C PRO A 99 15.73 10.33 -4.74
N THR A 100 15.76 10.36 -5.05
CA THR A 100 16.36 10.86 -4.95
C THR A 100 16.94 10.80 -4.58
N GLY A 101 16.81 10.63 -4.76
CA GLY A 101 17.17 10.39 -4.70
C GLY A 101 17.54 10.16 -4.60
N GLU A 102 17.35 10.30 -4.78
CA GLU A 102 17.39 10.08 -4.75
C GLU A 102 17.29 9.65 -4.39
N ALA A 103 17.48 9.44 -4.25
CA ALA A 103 17.32 8.97 -4.04
C ALA A 103 17.25 8.63 -3.95
#